data_2025920214b1499da5ff1861e356eede
#
_entry.id   2025920214b1499da5ff1861e356eede
#
_cell.length_a   1.000
_cell.length_b   1.000
_cell.length_c   1.000
_cell.angle_alpha   90.00
_cell.angle_beta   90.00
_cell.angle_gamma   90.00
#
_symmetry.space_group_name_H-M   'P 1'
#
loop_
_entity.id
_entity.type
_entity.pdbx_description
1 polymer ?
#
loop_
_entity_poly.entity_id
_entity_poly.type
_entity_poly.pdbx_seq_one_letter_code
_entity_poly.pdbx_strand_id
1 'polypeptide(L)'
;MPTSIIAGSTGLVGNNILYQLCENNHNVVAICRKPISGLPSKATELIIDFESFLTNGSLPACDHVFLCLGTTMKIAGNKNNFRRVDFDYPLGIAKKALESGAKKLTLISSGGADSSSKNFYLKTKGGLEDAIIDLGFDSVNIFRPGFLTGSGGRKRALSEKILMKLAKVLDLVLIGSAKKF
;
A
#
# COMPACT_ATOMS: atom_id res chain seq x y z
N MET A 1 -24.08 -4.29 -1.48
CA MET A 1 -22.95 -3.34 -1.37
C MET A 1 -21.67 -4.13 -1.52
N PRO A 2 -20.71 -3.67 -2.32
CA PRO A 2 -19.44 -4.38 -2.43
C PRO A 2 -18.65 -4.29 -1.12
N THR A 3 -17.96 -5.38 -0.79
CA THR A 3 -17.07 -5.45 0.37
C THR A 3 -15.63 -5.27 -0.07
N SER A 4 -14.95 -4.30 0.52
CA SER A 4 -13.55 -3.98 0.24
C SER A 4 -12.69 -4.24 1.47
N ILE A 5 -11.56 -4.92 1.28
CA ILE A 5 -10.56 -5.08 2.33
C ILE A 5 -9.41 -4.10 2.08
N ILE A 6 -8.94 -3.46 3.13
CA ILE A 6 -7.81 -2.53 3.03
C ILE A 6 -6.73 -2.85 4.06
N ALA A 7 -5.52 -3.10 3.59
CA ALA A 7 -4.34 -3.25 4.42
C ALA A 7 -3.47 -1.99 4.34
N GLY A 8 -3.17 -1.38 5.50
CA GLY A 8 -2.45 -0.11 5.58
C GLY A 8 -3.35 1.12 5.65
N SER A 9 -4.58 0.97 6.11
CA SER A 9 -5.59 2.03 6.29
C SER A 9 -5.17 3.19 7.21
N THR A 10 -4.18 3.02 8.05
CA THR A 10 -3.61 4.08 8.92
C THR A 10 -2.50 4.90 8.23
N GLY A 11 -2.11 4.52 7.02
CA GLY A 11 -1.14 5.26 6.21
C GLY A 11 -1.79 6.39 5.41
N LEU A 12 -0.96 7.26 4.80
CA LEU A 12 -1.45 8.42 4.05
C LEU A 12 -2.45 8.04 2.94
N VAL A 13 -2.07 7.11 2.08
CA VAL A 13 -2.90 6.70 0.93
C VAL A 13 -4.05 5.83 1.41
N GLY A 14 -3.78 4.82 2.24
CA GLY A 14 -4.79 3.88 2.71
C GLY A 14 -5.90 4.54 3.53
N ASN A 15 -5.58 5.57 4.32
CA ASN A 15 -6.60 6.32 5.05
C ASN A 15 -7.56 7.07 4.10
N ASN A 16 -7.04 7.75 3.09
CA ASN A 16 -7.87 8.42 2.10
C ASN A 16 -8.76 7.42 1.33
N ILE A 17 -8.21 6.27 0.93
CA ILE A 17 -8.99 5.22 0.26
C ILE A 17 -10.11 4.70 1.16
N LEU A 18 -9.82 4.45 2.45
CA LEU A 18 -10.81 3.99 3.43
C LEU A 18 -12.03 4.92 3.47
N TYR A 19 -11.82 6.23 3.63
CA TYR A 19 -12.92 7.20 3.69
C TYR A 19 -13.69 7.27 2.37
N GLN A 20 -12.99 7.35 1.23
CA GLN A 20 -13.62 7.37 -0.08
C GLN A 20 -14.46 6.12 -0.37
N LEU A 21 -14.00 4.93 0.02
CA LEU A 21 -14.77 3.70 -0.13
C LEU A 21 -16.06 3.76 0.70
N CYS A 22 -15.98 4.21 1.94
CA CYS A 22 -17.16 4.36 2.80
C CYS A 22 -18.17 5.38 2.25
N GLU A 23 -17.69 6.52 1.72
CA GLU A 23 -18.52 7.53 1.06
C GLU A 23 -19.20 6.98 -0.21
N ASN A 24 -18.53 6.12 -0.96
CA ASN A 24 -19.07 5.44 -2.14
C ASN A 24 -19.84 4.15 -1.84
N ASN A 25 -20.37 4.02 -0.62
CA ASN A 25 -21.24 2.91 -0.20
C ASN A 25 -20.59 1.51 -0.24
N HIS A 26 -19.27 1.40 -0.03
CA HIS A 26 -18.65 0.11 0.23
C HIS A 26 -18.73 -0.24 1.72
N ASN A 27 -18.88 -1.54 2.03
CA ASN A 27 -18.50 -2.07 3.33
C ASN A 27 -16.99 -2.23 3.34
N VAL A 28 -16.31 -1.69 4.35
CA VAL A 28 -14.85 -1.72 4.39
C VAL A 28 -14.34 -2.50 5.59
N VAL A 29 -13.44 -3.45 5.37
CA VAL A 29 -12.72 -4.15 6.44
C VAL A 29 -11.28 -3.66 6.44
N ALA A 30 -10.92 -2.93 7.49
CA ALA A 30 -9.58 -2.37 7.67
C ALA A 30 -8.70 -3.35 8.46
N ILE A 31 -7.71 -3.96 7.79
CA ILE A 31 -6.72 -4.80 8.46
C ILE A 31 -5.74 -3.90 9.22
N CYS A 32 -5.62 -4.12 10.53
CA CYS A 32 -4.75 -3.32 11.40
C CYS A 32 -4.13 -4.17 12.51
N ARG A 33 -3.10 -3.62 13.17
CA ARG A 33 -2.43 -4.25 14.33
C ARG A 33 -2.95 -3.75 15.67
N LYS A 34 -3.66 -2.63 15.64
CA LYS A 34 -4.21 -1.95 16.83
C LYS A 34 -5.50 -1.25 16.42
N PRO A 35 -6.42 -1.03 17.36
CA PRO A 35 -7.66 -0.31 17.09
C PRO A 35 -7.42 1.04 16.39
N ILE A 36 -8.32 1.39 15.49
CA ILE A 36 -8.29 2.63 14.70
C ILE A 36 -9.30 3.60 15.29
N SER A 37 -8.82 4.73 15.81
CA SER A 37 -9.71 5.79 16.30
C SER A 37 -10.41 6.50 15.15
N GLY A 38 -11.71 6.79 15.31
CA GLY A 38 -12.47 7.57 14.33
C GLY A 38 -12.80 6.80 13.05
N LEU A 39 -12.97 5.49 13.13
CA LEU A 39 -13.34 4.66 11.98
C LEU A 39 -14.74 5.08 11.47
N PRO A 40 -14.95 5.24 10.14
CA PRO A 40 -16.26 5.52 9.58
C PRO A 40 -17.28 4.40 9.89
N SER A 41 -18.57 4.72 9.99
CA SER A 41 -19.62 3.77 10.37
C SER A 41 -19.78 2.56 9.42
N LYS A 42 -19.34 2.69 8.17
CA LYS A 42 -19.34 1.58 7.17
C LYS A 42 -18.03 0.79 7.16
N ALA A 43 -17.10 1.13 8.03
CA ALA A 43 -15.84 0.41 8.17
C ALA A 43 -15.84 -0.39 9.47
N THR A 44 -15.29 -1.59 9.40
CA THR A 44 -14.96 -2.44 10.54
C THR A 44 -13.47 -2.68 10.57
N GLU A 45 -12.92 -2.95 11.74
CA GLU A 45 -11.51 -3.30 11.87
C GLU A 45 -11.33 -4.82 12.05
N LEU A 46 -10.32 -5.36 11.38
CA LEU A 46 -9.82 -6.70 11.60
C LEU A 46 -8.43 -6.56 12.23
N ILE A 47 -8.38 -6.72 13.54
CA ILE A 47 -7.13 -6.63 14.30
C ILE A 47 -6.40 -7.97 14.20
N ILE A 48 -5.18 -7.95 13.66
CA ILE A 48 -4.37 -9.15 13.44
C ILE A 48 -2.94 -8.98 13.96
N ASP A 49 -2.34 -10.09 14.34
CA ASP A 49 -0.89 -10.28 14.27
C ASP A 49 -0.54 -10.84 12.88
N PHE A 50 0.31 -10.14 12.13
CA PHE A 50 0.59 -10.51 10.75
C PHE A 50 1.26 -11.89 10.62
N GLU A 51 2.11 -12.28 11.56
CA GLU A 51 2.82 -13.56 11.47
C GLU A 51 1.86 -14.74 11.62
N SER A 52 1.05 -14.72 12.67
CA SER A 52 0.03 -15.76 12.89
C SER A 52 -1.06 -15.72 11.82
N PHE A 53 -1.43 -14.52 11.36
CA PHE A 53 -2.42 -14.36 10.30
C PHE A 53 -1.99 -14.98 8.98
N LEU A 54 -0.72 -14.82 8.57
CA LEU A 54 -0.23 -15.42 7.33
C LEU A 54 -0.30 -16.95 7.38
N THR A 55 -0.10 -17.54 8.55
CA THR A 55 -0.12 -18.99 8.72
C THR A 55 -1.55 -19.54 8.81
N ASN A 56 -2.38 -18.99 9.68
CA ASN A 56 -3.66 -19.58 10.07
C ASN A 56 -4.87 -18.65 9.90
N GLY A 57 -4.66 -17.37 9.52
CA GLY A 57 -5.74 -16.40 9.40
C GLY A 57 -6.58 -16.61 8.15
N SER A 58 -7.79 -16.08 8.19
CA SER A 58 -8.70 -16.00 7.04
C SER A 58 -9.27 -14.58 6.94
N LEU A 59 -9.77 -14.24 5.76
CA LEU A 59 -10.46 -12.97 5.50
C LEU A 59 -11.97 -13.24 5.32
N PRO A 60 -12.83 -12.28 5.67
CA PRO A 60 -14.22 -12.36 5.29
C PRO A 60 -14.35 -12.30 3.76
N ALA A 61 -15.48 -12.77 3.23
CA ALA A 61 -15.80 -12.67 1.82
C ALA A 61 -15.70 -11.21 1.36
N CYS A 62 -15.02 -10.99 0.24
CA CYS A 62 -14.78 -9.64 -0.28
C CYS A 62 -14.70 -9.64 -1.81
N ASP A 63 -14.95 -8.46 -2.38
CA ASP A 63 -14.93 -8.23 -3.84
C ASP A 63 -13.60 -7.61 -4.29
N HIS A 64 -12.97 -6.80 -3.42
CA HIS A 64 -11.78 -6.02 -3.77
C HIS A 64 -10.82 -5.89 -2.57
N VAL A 65 -9.54 -6.12 -2.81
CA VAL A 65 -8.50 -5.89 -1.81
C VAL A 65 -7.59 -4.72 -2.21
N PHE A 66 -7.34 -3.82 -1.26
CA PHE A 66 -6.44 -2.68 -1.39
C PHE A 66 -5.19 -2.90 -0.52
N LEU A 67 -4.04 -2.98 -1.15
CA LEU A 67 -2.75 -3.17 -0.50
C LEU A 67 -1.99 -1.84 -0.44
N CYS A 68 -2.07 -1.18 0.71
CA CYS A 68 -1.45 0.12 0.99
C CYS A 68 -0.36 0.00 2.06
N LEU A 69 0.09 -1.22 2.37
CA LEU A 69 1.20 -1.46 3.30
C LEU A 69 2.51 -0.96 2.71
N GLY A 70 3.35 -0.43 3.56
CA GLY A 70 4.70 -0.03 3.21
C GLY A 70 5.45 0.53 4.41
N THR A 71 6.77 0.39 4.38
CA THR A 71 7.66 0.95 5.38
C THR A 71 8.86 1.64 4.72
N THR A 72 9.76 2.16 5.52
CA THR A 72 11.05 2.66 5.04
C THR A 72 12.17 1.83 5.65
N MET A 73 13.34 1.79 5.01
CA MET A 73 14.51 1.10 5.58
C MET A 73 14.86 1.61 6.98
N LYS A 74 14.65 2.90 7.25
CA LYS A 74 14.86 3.50 8.56
C LYS A 74 13.92 2.94 9.63
N ILE A 75 12.64 2.72 9.29
CA ILE A 75 11.63 2.18 10.21
C ILE A 75 11.79 0.67 10.36
N ALA A 76 12.07 -0.03 9.28
CA ALA A 76 12.26 -1.48 9.27
C ALA A 76 13.54 -1.92 10.01
N GLY A 77 14.58 -1.07 10.01
CA GLY A 77 15.88 -1.32 10.64
C GLY A 77 16.80 -2.24 9.86
N ASN A 78 16.26 -3.22 9.14
CA ASN A 78 17.01 -4.14 8.31
C ASN A 78 16.22 -4.61 7.08
N LYS A 79 16.93 -5.28 6.14
CA LYS A 79 16.34 -5.76 4.88
C LYS A 79 15.27 -6.83 5.08
N ASN A 80 15.43 -7.70 6.06
CA ASN A 80 14.45 -8.77 6.31
C ASN A 80 13.12 -8.20 6.78
N ASN A 81 13.13 -7.30 7.75
CA ASN A 81 11.92 -6.63 8.24
C ASN A 81 11.29 -5.76 7.15
N PHE A 82 12.11 -5.11 6.31
CA PHE A 82 11.61 -4.36 5.16
C PHE A 82 10.86 -5.29 4.21
N ARG A 83 11.48 -6.40 3.80
CA ARG A 83 10.86 -7.39 2.92
C ARG A 83 9.55 -7.92 3.50
N ARG A 84 9.50 -8.22 4.80
CA ARG A 84 8.26 -8.67 5.46
C ARG A 84 7.11 -7.70 5.24
N VAL A 85 7.32 -6.42 5.52
CA VAL A 85 6.27 -5.40 5.44
C VAL A 85 5.92 -5.03 4.00
N ASP A 86 6.91 -4.98 3.11
CA ASP A 86 6.76 -4.48 1.74
C ASP A 86 6.62 -5.58 0.68
N PHE A 87 6.70 -6.85 1.08
CA PHE A 87 6.53 -8.00 0.19
C PHE A 87 5.69 -9.12 0.82
N ASP A 88 6.15 -9.71 1.95
CA ASP A 88 5.56 -10.96 2.45
C ASP A 88 4.14 -10.75 2.98
N TYR A 89 3.88 -9.70 3.75
CA TYR A 89 2.55 -9.38 4.27
C TYR A 89 1.56 -9.00 3.16
N PRO A 90 1.87 -8.08 2.23
CA PRO A 90 0.98 -7.78 1.11
C PRO A 90 0.65 -8.99 0.26
N LEU A 91 1.64 -9.80 -0.08
CA LEU A 91 1.44 -11.02 -0.87
C LEU A 91 0.55 -12.04 -0.15
N GLY A 92 0.80 -12.26 1.14
CA GLY A 92 -0.01 -13.18 1.94
C GLY A 92 -1.47 -12.72 2.08
N ILE A 93 -1.69 -11.42 2.29
CA ILE A 93 -3.05 -10.84 2.30
C ILE A 93 -3.72 -11.01 0.93
N ALA A 94 -3.00 -10.77 -0.17
CA ALA A 94 -3.52 -10.96 -1.53
C ALA A 94 -4.00 -12.40 -1.74
N LYS A 95 -3.20 -13.40 -1.37
CA LYS A 95 -3.57 -14.81 -1.48
C LYS A 95 -4.86 -15.11 -0.71
N LYS A 96 -4.93 -14.68 0.56
CA LYS A 96 -6.12 -14.89 1.39
C LYS A 96 -7.35 -14.13 0.88
N ALA A 97 -7.18 -12.96 0.28
CA ALA A 97 -8.27 -12.23 -0.35
C ALA A 97 -8.81 -12.98 -1.58
N LEU A 98 -7.92 -13.55 -2.39
CA LEU A 98 -8.32 -14.38 -3.53
C LEU A 98 -9.09 -15.63 -3.08
N GLU A 99 -8.59 -16.33 -2.05
CA GLU A 99 -9.28 -17.46 -1.39
C GLU A 99 -10.66 -17.07 -0.84
N SER A 100 -10.83 -15.81 -0.42
CA SER A 100 -12.09 -15.26 0.11
C SER A 100 -13.01 -14.68 -0.97
N GLY A 101 -12.71 -14.90 -2.24
CA GLY A 101 -13.54 -14.54 -3.41
C GLY A 101 -13.25 -13.18 -4.01
N ALA A 102 -12.21 -12.46 -3.58
CA ALA A 102 -11.83 -11.19 -4.19
C ALA A 102 -11.45 -11.38 -5.67
N LYS A 103 -12.07 -10.61 -6.54
CA LYS A 103 -11.78 -10.60 -7.99
C LYS A 103 -10.86 -9.45 -8.40
N LYS A 104 -10.78 -8.42 -7.56
CA LYS A 104 -10.02 -7.19 -7.85
C LYS A 104 -8.97 -6.93 -6.80
N LEU A 105 -7.80 -6.49 -7.25
CA LEU A 105 -6.72 -6.06 -6.37
C LEU A 105 -6.19 -4.69 -6.80
N THR A 106 -5.96 -3.83 -5.82
CA THR A 106 -5.25 -2.56 -6.02
C THR A 106 -4.01 -2.53 -5.12
N LEU A 107 -2.84 -2.37 -5.74
CA LEU A 107 -1.55 -2.25 -5.06
C LEU A 107 -1.02 -0.82 -5.14
N ILE A 108 -0.63 -0.27 -3.99
CA ILE A 108 0.19 0.95 -3.94
C ILE A 108 1.67 0.53 -3.88
N SER A 109 2.32 0.64 -5.03
CA SER A 109 3.73 0.32 -5.23
C SER A 109 4.62 1.57 -5.12
N SER A 110 5.63 1.69 -5.95
CA SER A 110 6.56 2.83 -5.98
C SER A 110 7.02 3.12 -7.40
N GLY A 111 7.23 4.39 -7.72
CA GLY A 111 7.90 4.80 -8.94
C GLY A 111 9.26 4.11 -9.06
N GLY A 112 9.54 3.56 -10.24
CA GLY A 112 10.78 2.83 -10.52
C GLY A 112 10.83 1.40 -9.97
N ALA A 113 9.71 0.82 -9.47
CA ALA A 113 9.64 -0.59 -9.07
C ALA A 113 10.05 -1.49 -10.24
N ASP A 114 11.00 -2.40 -9.98
CA ASP A 114 11.60 -3.28 -10.98
C ASP A 114 12.26 -4.49 -10.29
N SER A 115 11.77 -5.70 -10.58
CA SER A 115 12.26 -6.95 -9.99
C SER A 115 13.70 -7.29 -10.38
N SER A 116 14.18 -6.76 -11.50
CA SER A 116 15.56 -6.93 -11.97
C SER A 116 16.54 -5.91 -11.36
N SER A 117 16.04 -4.90 -10.64
CA SER A 117 16.84 -3.80 -10.11
C SER A 117 17.93 -4.28 -9.14
N LYS A 118 19.12 -3.68 -9.22
CA LYS A 118 20.17 -3.84 -8.22
C LYS A 118 19.86 -3.13 -6.90
N ASN A 119 18.95 -2.16 -6.93
CA ASN A 119 18.48 -1.48 -5.73
C ASN A 119 17.49 -2.37 -4.97
N PHE A 120 17.82 -2.72 -3.73
CA PHE A 120 17.01 -3.62 -2.91
C PHE A 120 15.56 -3.17 -2.74
N TYR A 121 15.32 -1.86 -2.54
CA TYR A 121 13.98 -1.30 -2.40
C TYR A 121 13.16 -1.50 -3.67
N LEU A 122 13.71 -1.08 -4.82
CA LEU A 122 13.03 -1.20 -6.11
C LEU A 122 12.81 -2.65 -6.51
N LYS A 123 13.80 -3.51 -6.26
CA LYS A 123 13.69 -4.96 -6.47
C LYS A 123 12.57 -5.59 -5.63
N THR A 124 12.46 -5.19 -4.36
CA THR A 124 11.40 -5.73 -3.48
C THR A 124 10.02 -5.30 -3.97
N LYS A 125 9.86 -4.03 -4.39
CA LYS A 125 8.60 -3.52 -4.92
C LYS A 125 8.22 -4.18 -6.24
N GLY A 126 9.16 -4.26 -7.20
CA GLY A 126 8.92 -4.93 -8.48
C GLY A 126 8.61 -6.42 -8.31
N GLY A 127 9.35 -7.11 -7.45
CA GLY A 127 9.07 -8.53 -7.17
C GLY A 127 7.68 -8.76 -6.55
N LEU A 128 7.16 -7.83 -5.73
CA LEU A 128 5.78 -7.89 -5.24
C LEU A 128 4.78 -7.71 -6.37
N GLU A 129 5.03 -6.75 -7.27
CA GLU A 129 4.15 -6.53 -8.44
C GLU A 129 4.03 -7.78 -9.29
N ASP A 130 5.18 -8.39 -9.64
CA ASP A 130 5.23 -9.62 -10.43
C ASP A 130 4.47 -10.75 -9.71
N ALA A 131 4.75 -10.97 -8.43
CA ALA A 131 4.09 -12.02 -7.64
C ALA A 131 2.56 -11.82 -7.52
N ILE A 132 2.08 -10.58 -7.49
CA ILE A 132 0.64 -10.26 -7.44
C ILE A 132 -0.03 -10.50 -8.80
N ILE A 133 0.64 -10.13 -9.90
CA ILE A 133 0.14 -10.38 -11.25
C ILE A 133 -0.06 -11.89 -11.47
N ASP A 134 0.88 -12.71 -11.00
CA ASP A 134 0.85 -14.18 -11.12
C ASP A 134 -0.25 -14.85 -10.28
N LEU A 135 -0.90 -14.14 -9.34
CA LEU A 135 -1.98 -14.73 -8.52
C LEU A 135 -3.28 -14.99 -9.29
N GLY A 136 -3.51 -14.31 -10.42
CA GLY A 136 -4.67 -14.55 -11.26
C GLY A 136 -5.96 -13.86 -10.83
N PHE A 137 -5.89 -12.67 -10.22
CA PHE A 137 -7.08 -11.82 -10.02
C PHE A 137 -7.67 -11.42 -11.39
N ASP A 138 -8.99 -11.28 -11.47
CA ASP A 138 -9.67 -10.81 -12.69
C ASP A 138 -9.20 -9.40 -13.10
N SER A 139 -8.83 -8.58 -12.12
CA SER A 139 -8.31 -7.22 -12.33
C SER A 139 -7.26 -6.84 -11.30
N VAL A 140 -6.09 -6.43 -11.76
CA VAL A 140 -4.99 -5.91 -10.92
C VAL A 140 -4.68 -4.48 -11.33
N ASN A 141 -4.79 -3.55 -10.39
CA ASN A 141 -4.40 -2.16 -10.57
C ASN A 141 -3.14 -1.86 -9.74
N ILE A 142 -2.06 -1.46 -10.39
CA ILE A 142 -0.80 -1.11 -9.72
C ILE A 142 -0.56 0.38 -9.88
N PHE A 143 -0.58 1.09 -8.76
CA PHE A 143 -0.25 2.52 -8.72
C PHE A 143 1.20 2.67 -8.27
N ARG A 144 2.02 3.29 -9.11
CA ARG A 144 3.43 3.58 -8.88
C ARG A 144 3.62 5.09 -8.59
N PRO A 145 3.25 5.57 -7.40
CA PRO A 145 3.42 6.99 -7.08
C PRO A 145 4.90 7.34 -7.03
N GLY A 146 5.22 8.56 -7.45
CA GLY A 146 6.52 9.17 -7.20
C GLY A 146 6.62 9.64 -5.74
N PHE A 147 6.77 10.95 -5.53
CA PHE A 147 6.79 11.53 -4.19
C PHE A 147 5.37 11.81 -3.68
N LEU A 148 4.98 11.12 -2.61
CA LEU A 148 3.71 11.39 -1.94
C LEU A 148 3.82 12.63 -1.05
N THR A 149 2.99 13.64 -1.32
CA THR A 149 2.87 14.84 -0.49
C THR A 149 1.59 14.78 0.34
N GLY A 150 1.68 14.98 1.66
CA GLY A 150 0.51 14.99 2.55
C GLY A 150 0.87 14.72 4.01
N SER A 151 -0.09 14.95 4.91
CA SER A 151 0.00 14.65 6.33
C SER A 151 -0.56 13.26 6.61
N GLY A 152 0.21 12.22 6.33
CA GLY A 152 -0.07 10.92 6.95
C GLY A 152 0.38 10.97 8.41
N GLY A 153 -0.35 10.34 9.32
CA GLY A 153 -0.12 10.40 10.78
C GLY A 153 1.25 9.95 11.31
N ARG A 154 2.23 9.77 10.44
CA ARG A 154 3.64 9.52 10.80
C ARG A 154 4.47 10.79 10.62
N LYS A 155 5.18 11.20 11.67
CA LYS A 155 6.20 12.25 11.58
C LYS A 155 7.24 11.83 10.53
N ARG A 156 7.27 12.50 9.37
CA ARG A 156 8.30 12.28 8.35
C ARG A 156 9.66 12.70 8.88
N ALA A 157 10.69 11.92 8.59
CA ALA A 157 12.06 12.28 8.91
C ALA A 157 12.44 13.60 8.20
N LEU A 158 13.27 14.40 8.84
CA LEU A 158 13.70 15.72 8.34
C LEU A 158 14.31 15.62 6.93
N SER A 159 15.00 14.51 6.64
CA SER A 159 15.58 14.18 5.33
C SER A 159 14.54 14.02 4.20
N GLU A 160 13.36 13.45 4.51
CA GLU A 160 12.28 13.33 3.52
C GLU A 160 11.64 14.67 3.19
N LYS A 161 11.56 15.58 4.18
CA LYS A 161 11.08 16.95 3.97
C LYS A 161 12.03 17.76 3.09
N ILE A 162 13.34 17.59 3.25
CA ILE A 162 14.37 18.25 2.44
C ILE A 162 14.35 17.70 1.02
N LEU A 163 14.27 16.37 0.85
CA LEU A 163 14.22 15.73 -0.45
C LEU A 163 12.96 16.15 -1.25
N MET A 164 11.81 16.29 -0.58
CA MET A 164 10.59 16.78 -1.23
C MET A 164 10.67 18.26 -1.63
N LYS A 165 11.36 19.10 -0.84
CA LYS A 165 11.61 20.50 -1.24
C LYS A 165 12.52 20.56 -2.48
N LEU A 166 13.56 19.74 -2.54
CA LEU A 166 14.46 19.64 -3.69
C LEU A 166 13.72 19.11 -4.93
N ALA A 167 12.87 18.08 -4.79
CA ALA A 167 12.05 17.55 -5.89
C ALA A 167 11.11 18.63 -6.48
N LYS A 168 10.44 19.42 -5.62
CA LYS A 168 9.61 20.56 -6.11
C LYS A 168 10.39 21.62 -6.86
N VAL A 169 11.63 21.90 -6.44
CA VAL A 169 12.51 22.85 -7.13
C VAL A 169 12.98 22.25 -8.47
N LEU A 170 13.29 20.96 -8.50
CA LEU A 170 13.66 20.25 -9.73
C LEU A 170 12.51 20.22 -10.75
N ASP A 171 11.27 19.92 -10.31
CA ASP A 171 10.09 19.98 -11.17
C ASP A 171 9.89 21.35 -11.78
N LEU A 172 10.10 22.42 -11.00
CA LEU A 172 10.00 23.80 -11.49
C LEU A 172 11.06 24.12 -12.57
N VAL A 173 12.28 23.60 -12.41
CA VAL A 173 13.40 23.78 -13.36
C VAL A 173 13.18 22.93 -14.62
N LEU A 174 12.71 21.69 -14.50
CA LEU A 174 12.45 20.79 -15.63
C LEU A 174 11.25 21.25 -16.47
N ILE A 175 10.18 21.76 -15.86
CA ILE A 175 9.03 22.35 -16.58
C ILE A 175 9.45 23.61 -17.32
N GLY A 176 10.39 24.39 -16.79
CA GLY A 176 10.94 25.56 -17.44
C GLY A 176 11.78 25.24 -18.70
N SER A 177 12.44 24.09 -18.74
CA SER A 177 13.25 23.64 -19.89
C SER A 177 12.45 22.95 -21.00
N ALA A 178 11.28 22.38 -20.70
CA ALA A 178 10.44 21.69 -21.69
C ALA A 178 9.58 22.62 -22.56
N LYS A 179 9.63 23.95 -22.36
CA LYS A 179 8.92 24.93 -23.18
C LYS A 179 9.72 25.46 -24.38
N LYS A 180 10.81 24.80 -24.74
CA LYS A 180 11.65 25.20 -25.92
C LYS A 180 11.85 24.01 -26.87
N PHE A 181 10.75 23.36 -27.29
CA PHE A 181 10.71 22.59 -28.54
C PHE A 181 9.27 22.55 -29.05
#